data_c8ef33c63c885d9e73b90ee25513a793
#
_entry.id   c8ef33c63c885d9e73b90ee25513a793
#
_cell.length_a   1.000
_cell.length_b   1.000
_cell.length_c   1.000
_cell.angle_alpha   90.00
_cell.angle_beta   90.00
_cell.angle_gamma   90.00
#
_symmetry.space_group_name_H-M   'P 1'
#
loop_
_entity.id
_entity.type
_entity.pdbx_description
1 polymer ?
#
loop_
_entity_poly.entity_id
_entity_poly.type
_entity_poly.pdbx_seq_one_letter_code
_entity_poly.pdbx_strand_id
1 'polypeptide(L)'
;MIELETTTPFFQDKQEVVDEILSRYPEEGRRSALMPLLWEVQRAERYISEARMHEIAEIVGITATEVKGVLSFYSTYHEQPVGRYHIQICSTLSCALAGADEMYDHLVNELGIVNGETDAEGRFSLQKAECVGS
;
A
#
# COMPACT_ATOMS: atom_id res chain seq x y z
N MET A 1 -26.39 -4.72 -8.08
CA MET A 1 -26.20 -5.18 -6.69
C MET A 1 -24.77 -5.71 -6.59
N ILE A 2 -23.91 -4.94 -5.97
CA ILE A 2 -22.53 -5.40 -5.71
C ILE A 2 -22.64 -6.35 -4.53
N GLU A 3 -22.42 -7.63 -4.76
CA GLU A 3 -22.19 -8.56 -3.67
C GLU A 3 -20.95 -8.09 -2.95
N LEU A 4 -21.14 -7.49 -1.77
CA LEU A 4 -20.07 -7.40 -0.78
C LEU A 4 -19.74 -8.85 -0.45
N GLU A 5 -18.69 -9.37 -1.07
CA GLU A 5 -18.08 -10.61 -0.61
C GLU A 5 -17.90 -10.44 0.91
N THR A 6 -18.55 -11.27 1.66
CA THR A 6 -18.41 -11.33 3.12
C THR A 6 -17.01 -11.84 3.43
N THR A 7 -16.04 -10.96 3.20
CA THR A 7 -14.66 -11.23 3.54
C THR A 7 -14.57 -11.19 5.06
N THR A 8 -14.14 -12.29 5.66
CA THR A 8 -13.90 -12.35 7.11
C THR A 8 -13.03 -11.16 7.55
N PRO A 9 -13.41 -10.40 8.58
CA PRO A 9 -12.62 -9.27 9.03
C PRO A 9 -11.18 -9.68 9.35
N PHE A 10 -10.21 -8.92 8.85
CA PHE A 10 -8.79 -9.22 9.01
C PHE A 10 -8.35 -9.20 10.48
N PHE A 11 -8.87 -8.24 11.24
CA PHE A 11 -8.50 -8.06 12.65
C PHE A 11 -9.36 -8.84 13.64
N GLN A 12 -10.31 -9.66 13.18
CA GLN A 12 -11.19 -10.42 14.06
C GLN A 12 -10.43 -11.27 15.07
N ASP A 13 -9.39 -11.95 14.63
CA ASP A 13 -8.54 -12.82 15.47
C ASP A 13 -7.26 -12.11 15.96
N LYS A 14 -7.16 -10.82 15.74
CA LYS A 14 -5.94 -10.02 15.99
C LYS A 14 -6.22 -8.83 16.92
N GLN A 15 -7.18 -8.97 17.81
CA GLN A 15 -7.57 -7.88 18.72
C GLN A 15 -6.38 -7.41 19.58
N GLU A 16 -5.51 -8.32 19.98
CA GLU A 16 -4.30 -7.97 20.74
C GLU A 16 -3.37 -7.03 19.96
N VAL A 17 -3.22 -7.26 18.65
CA VAL A 17 -2.41 -6.41 17.78
C VAL A 17 -3.03 -5.02 17.65
N VAL A 18 -4.36 -4.97 17.48
CA VAL A 18 -5.10 -3.70 17.41
C VAL A 18 -4.94 -2.92 18.72
N ASP A 19 -5.14 -3.57 19.85
CA ASP A 19 -5.04 -2.95 21.18
C ASP A 19 -3.62 -2.44 21.44
N GLU A 20 -2.61 -3.21 21.07
CA GLU A 20 -1.22 -2.78 21.18
C GLU A 20 -0.94 -1.53 20.35
N ILE A 21 -1.37 -1.51 19.07
CA ILE A 21 -1.18 -0.36 18.20
C ILE A 21 -1.91 0.87 18.75
N LEU A 22 -3.17 0.71 19.14
CA LEU A 22 -3.96 1.82 19.68
C LEU A 22 -3.37 2.37 21.00
N SER A 23 -2.76 1.51 21.81
CA SER A 23 -2.15 1.91 23.09
C SER A 23 -0.94 2.84 22.93
N ARG A 24 -0.35 2.89 21.75
CA ARG A 24 0.80 3.77 21.46
C ARG A 24 0.41 5.24 21.30
N TYR A 25 -0.88 5.52 21.17
CA TYR A 25 -1.39 6.85 20.88
C TYR A 25 -2.42 7.28 21.93
N PRO A 26 -2.45 8.58 22.30
CA PRO A 26 -3.52 9.08 23.16
C PRO A 26 -4.86 9.03 22.43
N GLU A 27 -5.96 9.12 23.18
CA GLU A 27 -7.31 9.02 22.59
C GLU A 27 -7.55 10.08 21.52
N GLU A 28 -7.08 11.30 21.73
CA GLU A 28 -7.17 12.40 20.76
C GLU A 28 -6.30 12.16 19.52
N GLY A 29 -5.24 11.36 19.65
CA GLY A 29 -4.30 11.02 18.59
C GLY A 29 -4.55 9.69 17.91
N ARG A 30 -5.69 9.06 18.16
CA ARG A 30 -6.04 7.72 17.66
C ARG A 30 -5.93 7.60 16.12
N ARG A 31 -6.17 8.70 15.41
CA ARG A 31 -6.00 8.77 13.95
C ARG A 31 -4.60 8.35 13.50
N SER A 32 -3.57 8.59 14.28
CA SER A 32 -2.19 8.21 13.96
C SER A 32 -1.98 6.69 13.95
N ALA A 33 -2.87 5.91 14.54
CA ALA A 33 -2.85 4.46 14.48
C ALA A 33 -3.20 3.90 13.09
N LEU A 34 -3.72 4.73 12.18
CA LEU A 34 -4.09 4.34 10.83
C LEU A 34 -2.93 3.68 10.08
N MET A 35 -1.77 4.32 10.07
CA MET A 35 -0.62 3.81 9.29
C MET A 35 -0.09 2.46 9.79
N PRO A 36 0.12 2.23 11.08
CA PRO A 36 0.48 0.90 11.56
C PRO A 36 -0.55 -0.18 11.23
N LEU A 37 -1.84 0.11 11.30
CA LEU A 37 -2.90 -0.84 10.93
C LEU A 37 -2.88 -1.16 9.43
N LEU A 38 -2.67 -0.16 8.57
CA LEU A 38 -2.49 -0.38 7.14
C LEU A 38 -1.30 -1.29 6.85
N TRP A 39 -0.19 -1.11 7.57
CA TRP A 39 0.99 -1.97 7.43
C TRP A 39 0.73 -3.42 7.81
N GLU A 40 -0.05 -3.68 8.85
CA GLU A 40 -0.40 -5.04 9.24
C GLU A 40 -1.16 -5.76 8.11
N VAL A 41 -2.13 -5.08 7.50
CA VAL A 41 -2.88 -5.62 6.36
C VAL A 41 -1.96 -5.85 5.16
N GLN A 42 -1.18 -4.85 4.79
CA GLN A 42 -0.31 -4.94 3.60
C GLN A 42 0.76 -6.01 3.73
N ARG A 43 1.34 -6.20 4.91
CA ARG A 43 2.29 -7.29 5.15
C ARG A 43 1.67 -8.67 4.95
N ALA A 44 0.41 -8.84 5.34
CA ALA A 44 -0.27 -10.12 5.27
C ALA A 44 -0.90 -10.37 3.89
N GLU A 45 -1.60 -9.38 3.33
CA GLU A 45 -2.37 -9.51 2.10
C GLU A 45 -1.67 -8.91 0.88
N ARG A 46 -0.57 -8.16 1.08
CA ARG A 46 0.28 -7.50 0.08
C ARG A 46 -0.34 -6.29 -0.60
N TYR A 47 -1.60 -6.02 -0.38
CA TYR A 47 -2.32 -4.82 -0.81
C TYR A 47 -3.46 -4.57 0.17
N ILE A 48 -4.11 -3.42 0.03
CA ILE A 48 -5.20 -3.01 0.91
C ILE A 48 -6.47 -2.89 0.08
N SER A 49 -7.38 -3.84 0.24
CA SER A 49 -8.66 -3.85 -0.45
C SER A 49 -9.61 -2.82 0.14
N GLU A 50 -10.67 -2.48 -0.59
CA GLU A 50 -11.71 -1.57 -0.12
C GLU A 50 -12.37 -2.07 1.17
N ALA A 51 -12.60 -3.38 1.29
CA ALA A 51 -13.12 -3.98 2.51
C ALA A 51 -12.21 -3.72 3.72
N ARG A 52 -10.90 -3.77 3.54
CA ARG A 52 -9.93 -3.48 4.59
C ARG A 52 -9.89 -2.00 4.95
N MET A 53 -10.08 -1.11 3.97
CA MET A 53 -10.19 0.32 4.24
C MET A 53 -11.37 0.63 5.15
N HIS A 54 -12.53 0.02 4.91
CA HIS A 54 -13.72 0.17 5.76
C HIS A 54 -13.50 -0.39 7.16
N GLU A 55 -12.90 -1.56 7.28
CA GLU A 55 -12.58 -2.20 8.56
C GLU A 55 -11.66 -1.32 9.41
N ILE A 56 -10.58 -0.82 8.83
CA ILE A 56 -9.64 0.05 9.53
C ILE A 56 -10.29 1.39 9.89
N ALA A 57 -11.11 1.95 9.00
CA ALA A 57 -11.84 3.18 9.25
C ALA A 57 -12.72 3.07 10.51
N GLU A 58 -13.42 1.94 10.69
CA GLU A 58 -14.22 1.68 11.89
C GLU A 58 -13.36 1.58 13.15
N ILE A 59 -12.22 0.89 13.07
CA ILE A 59 -11.30 0.73 14.21
C ILE A 59 -10.76 2.08 14.68
N VAL A 60 -10.35 2.91 13.73
CA VAL A 60 -9.73 4.23 14.02
C VAL A 60 -10.78 5.29 14.34
N GLY A 61 -12.01 5.14 13.82
CA GLY A 61 -13.08 6.12 14.00
C GLY A 61 -13.03 7.27 12.98
N ILE A 62 -12.61 6.97 11.76
CA ILE A 62 -12.57 7.90 10.63
C ILE A 62 -13.38 7.34 9.46
N THR A 63 -13.52 8.09 8.39
CA THR A 63 -14.22 7.63 7.18
C THR A 63 -13.31 6.80 6.27
N ALA A 64 -13.88 5.91 5.49
CA ALA A 64 -13.14 5.15 4.48
C ALA A 64 -12.47 6.07 3.44
N THR A 65 -13.08 7.21 3.15
CA THR A 65 -12.51 8.23 2.25
C THR A 65 -11.21 8.81 2.81
N GLU A 66 -11.15 9.06 4.11
CA GLU A 66 -9.93 9.52 4.77
C GLU A 66 -8.83 8.45 4.73
N VAL A 67 -9.18 7.18 4.91
CA VAL A 67 -8.24 6.06 4.75
C VAL A 67 -7.69 6.03 3.32
N LYS A 68 -8.57 6.13 2.32
CA LYS A 68 -8.16 6.16 0.91
C LYS A 68 -7.26 7.36 0.59
N GLY A 69 -7.52 8.50 1.21
CA GLY A 69 -6.66 9.68 1.08
C GLY A 69 -5.21 9.39 1.51
N VAL A 70 -5.02 8.69 2.61
CA VAL A 70 -3.69 8.29 3.09
C VAL A 70 -3.04 7.28 2.14
N LEU A 71 -3.80 6.29 1.68
CA LEU A 71 -3.28 5.30 0.71
C LEU A 71 -2.82 5.94 -0.59
N SER A 72 -3.57 6.91 -1.08
CA SER A 72 -3.24 7.63 -2.31
C SER A 72 -2.02 8.54 -2.15
N PHE A 73 -1.82 9.09 -0.97
CA PHE A 73 -0.71 10.00 -0.68
C PHE A 73 0.63 9.25 -0.56
N TYR A 74 0.65 8.12 0.14
CA TYR A 74 1.86 7.34 0.38
C TYR A 74 2.03 6.23 -0.64
N SER A 75 3.04 6.34 -1.51
CA SER A 75 3.33 5.36 -2.56
C SER A 75 3.77 3.98 -2.05
N THR A 76 4.02 3.85 -0.75
CA THR A 76 4.37 2.57 -0.11
C THR A 76 3.17 1.64 0.07
N TYR A 77 1.95 2.17 0.03
CA TYR A 77 0.73 1.38 0.10
C TYR A 77 0.22 1.01 -1.29
N HIS A 78 -0.37 -0.17 -1.41
CA HIS A 78 -0.90 -0.69 -2.67
C HIS A 78 -2.40 -0.96 -2.53
N GLU A 79 -3.19 -0.42 -3.44
CA GLU A 79 -4.64 -0.66 -3.52
C GLU A 79 -4.98 -1.86 -4.42
N GLN A 80 -4.01 -2.33 -5.20
CA GLN A 80 -4.13 -3.46 -6.11
C GLN A 80 -3.03 -4.48 -5.81
N PRO A 81 -3.27 -5.77 -6.07
CA PRO A 81 -2.23 -6.77 -5.92
C PRO A 81 -0.97 -6.41 -6.71
N VAL A 82 0.17 -6.49 -6.05
CA VAL A 82 1.49 -6.30 -6.67
C VAL A 82 2.24 -7.63 -6.75
N GLY A 83 3.26 -7.67 -7.58
CA GLY A 83 4.12 -8.83 -7.72
C GLY A 83 4.89 -9.15 -6.44
N ARG A 84 5.45 -10.33 -6.37
CA ARG A 84 6.31 -10.76 -5.25
C ARG A 84 7.46 -9.78 -5.01
N TYR A 85 8.00 -9.24 -6.09
CA TYR A 85 9.02 -8.20 -6.07
C TYR A 85 8.43 -6.93 -6.70
N HIS A 86 8.20 -5.94 -5.88
CA HIS A 86 7.68 -4.65 -6.32
C HIS A 86 8.85 -3.68 -6.49
N ILE A 87 9.12 -3.29 -7.74
CA ILE A 87 10.23 -2.43 -8.11
C ILE A 87 9.72 -1.01 -8.26
N GLN A 88 10.21 -0.09 -7.44
CA GLN A 88 9.92 1.32 -7.53
C GLN A 88 11.16 2.07 -8.04
N ILE A 89 10.97 2.91 -9.07
CA ILE A 89 12.04 3.73 -9.64
C ILE A 89 11.69 5.20 -9.41
N CYS A 90 12.58 5.90 -8.74
CA CYS A 90 12.45 7.33 -8.54
C CYS A 90 12.42 8.09 -9.88
N SER A 91 11.41 8.93 -10.07
CA SER A 91 11.23 9.75 -11.26
C SER A 91 11.53 11.23 -11.03
N THR A 92 12.09 11.58 -9.87
CA THR A 92 12.47 12.97 -9.58
C THR A 92 13.76 13.38 -10.29
N LEU A 93 14.01 14.68 -10.34
CA LEU A 93 15.08 15.27 -11.15
C LEU A 93 16.46 14.68 -10.86
N SER A 94 16.84 14.55 -9.59
CA SER A 94 18.18 14.05 -9.21
C SER A 94 18.43 12.63 -9.70
N CYS A 95 17.46 11.74 -9.53
CA CYS A 95 17.58 10.36 -10.01
C CYS A 95 17.48 10.27 -11.55
N ALA A 96 16.64 11.09 -12.16
CA ALA A 96 16.57 11.18 -13.62
C ALA A 96 17.93 11.57 -14.23
N LEU A 97 18.60 12.56 -13.66
CA LEU A 97 19.95 12.97 -14.09
C LEU A 97 21.00 11.87 -13.85
N ALA A 98 20.81 11.03 -12.83
CA ALA A 98 21.71 9.93 -12.50
C ALA A 98 21.46 8.64 -13.32
N GLY A 99 20.48 8.63 -14.22
CA GLY A 99 20.20 7.49 -15.10
C GLY A 99 18.93 6.70 -14.78
N ALA A 100 18.00 7.22 -13.97
CA ALA A 100 16.77 6.52 -13.61
C ALA A 100 15.87 6.21 -14.82
N ASP A 101 15.79 7.12 -15.80
CA ASP A 101 14.99 6.90 -17.00
C ASP A 101 15.57 5.76 -17.86
N GLU A 102 16.88 5.69 -17.99
CA GLU A 102 17.56 4.58 -18.69
C GLU A 102 17.35 3.24 -17.96
N MET A 103 17.39 3.26 -16.63
CA MET A 103 17.11 2.08 -15.81
C MET A 103 15.65 1.62 -16.00
N TYR A 104 14.71 2.56 -16.03
CA TYR A 104 13.32 2.25 -16.28
C TYR A 104 13.11 1.58 -17.63
N ASP A 105 13.67 2.16 -18.70
CA ASP A 105 13.59 1.60 -20.05
C ASP A 105 14.20 0.20 -20.13
N HIS A 106 15.32 -0.01 -19.45
CA HIS A 106 15.95 -1.33 -19.35
C HIS A 106 15.01 -2.34 -18.71
N LEU A 107 14.39 -1.99 -17.56
CA LEU A 107 13.47 -2.89 -16.86
C LEU A 107 12.19 -3.15 -17.67
N VAL A 108 11.67 -2.18 -18.38
CA VAL A 108 10.53 -2.37 -19.30
C VAL A 108 10.87 -3.43 -20.35
N ASN A 109 12.06 -3.35 -20.94
CA ASN A 109 12.50 -4.30 -21.95
C ASN A 109 12.75 -5.70 -21.38
N GLU A 110 13.38 -5.79 -20.21
CA GLU A 110 13.71 -7.07 -19.58
C GLU A 110 12.49 -7.79 -19.01
N LEU A 111 11.57 -7.05 -18.39
CA LEU A 111 10.40 -7.62 -17.71
C LEU A 111 9.16 -7.69 -18.60
N GLY A 112 9.12 -6.92 -19.70
CA GLY A 112 7.95 -6.85 -20.58
C GLY A 112 6.73 -6.19 -19.95
N ILE A 113 6.92 -5.37 -18.95
CA ILE A 113 5.85 -4.62 -18.25
C ILE A 113 6.19 -3.14 -18.20
N VAL A 114 5.18 -2.27 -18.12
CA VAL A 114 5.33 -0.83 -17.97
C VAL A 114 4.88 -0.36 -16.58
N ASN A 115 5.02 0.93 -16.32
CA ASN A 115 4.62 1.55 -15.06
C ASN A 115 3.19 1.17 -14.66
N GLY A 116 3.04 0.64 -13.47
CA GLY A 116 1.75 0.23 -12.89
C GLY A 116 1.35 -1.21 -13.22
N GLU A 117 2.13 -1.93 -14.00
CA GLU A 117 1.83 -3.29 -14.39
C GLU A 117 2.54 -4.34 -13.52
N THR A 118 1.96 -5.53 -13.50
CA THR A 118 2.55 -6.73 -12.91
C THR A 118 2.71 -7.78 -14.01
N ASP A 119 3.79 -8.55 -13.98
CA ASP A 119 4.02 -9.60 -14.97
C ASP A 119 2.97 -10.72 -14.87
N ALA A 120 2.84 -11.50 -15.93
CA ALA A 120 1.83 -12.58 -16.02
C ALA A 120 1.99 -13.65 -14.92
N GLU A 121 3.19 -13.84 -14.41
CA GLU A 121 3.50 -14.82 -13.36
C GLU A 121 3.32 -14.26 -11.94
N GLY A 122 3.02 -12.97 -11.81
CA GLY A 122 2.86 -12.29 -10.52
C GLY A 122 4.17 -12.16 -9.72
N ARG A 123 5.32 -12.22 -10.41
CA ARG A 123 6.63 -12.10 -9.75
C ARG A 123 7.09 -10.67 -9.61
N PHE A 124 6.97 -9.90 -10.68
CA PHE A 124 7.47 -8.53 -10.73
C PHE A 124 6.38 -7.54 -11.03
N SER A 125 6.38 -6.43 -10.32
CA SER A 125 5.62 -5.24 -10.68
C SER A 125 6.55 -4.03 -10.71
N LEU A 126 6.26 -3.09 -11.59
CA LEU A 126 7.09 -1.91 -11.85
C LEU A 126 6.28 -0.65 -11.63
N GLN A 127 6.83 0.28 -10.89
CA GLN A 127 6.20 1.56 -10.61
C GLN A 127 7.21 2.69 -10.64
N LYS A 128 6.86 3.80 -11.32
CA LYS A 128 7.54 5.08 -11.11
C LYS A 128 7.05 5.69 -9.81
N ALA A 129 7.97 6.17 -9.01
CA ALA A 129 7.67 6.77 -7.71
C ALA A 129 8.33 8.15 -7.61
N GLU A 130 7.82 8.96 -6.69
CA GLU A 130 8.49 10.17 -6.26
C GLU A 130 9.74 9.82 -5.44
N CYS A 131 10.47 10.82 -4.93
CA CYS A 131 11.71 10.60 -4.19
C CYS A 131 11.51 9.55 -3.06
N VAL A 132 12.33 8.50 -3.09
CA VAL A 132 12.32 7.43 -2.07
C VAL A 132 13.40 7.61 -1.01
N GLY A 133 14.22 8.64 -1.14
CA GLY A 133 15.22 9.02 -0.12
C GLY A 133 16.40 8.06 0.02
N SER A 134 16.72 7.29 -1.02
CA SER A 134 17.83 6.34 -0.97
C SER A 134 18.98 6.73 -1.90
#